data_bdaae0e26c112174924adfd7568da6b4
#
_entry.id   bdaae0e26c112174924adfd7568da6b4
#
_cell.length_a   1.000
_cell.length_b   1.000
_cell.length_c   1.000
_cell.angle_alpha   90.00
_cell.angle_beta   90.00
_cell.angle_gamma   90.00
#
_symmetry.space_group_name_H-M   'P 1'
#
loop_
_entity.id
_entity.type
_entity.pdbx_description
1 polymer ?
#
loop_
_entity_poly.entity_id
_entity_poly.type
_entity_poly.pdbx_seq_one_letter_code
_entity_poly.pdbx_strand_id
1 'polypeptide(L)'
;MSAVTNEEFKKISSTETAKEAWIVLQKTYEGTKTVKDSKLQRLITSFEEIKMEEDELFDEFYAKLKDIVNSAFNLGETIPEPMIVRKVLRSLPERFHAKITAIKYYNRMYFQ
;
A
#
# COMPACT_ATOMS: atom_id res chain seq x y z
N MET A 1 14.17 -17.40 12.47
CA MET A 1 15.16 -16.62 13.23
C MET A 1 14.51 -15.97 14.45
N SER A 2 15.14 -16.09 15.57
CA SER A 2 14.65 -15.47 16.80
C SER A 2 15.39 -14.17 17.09
N ALA A 3 14.64 -13.15 17.46
CA ALA A 3 15.20 -11.91 17.96
C ALA A 3 15.54 -12.00 19.47
N VAL A 4 15.24 -13.13 20.08
CA VAL A 4 15.41 -13.32 21.53
C VAL A 4 16.80 -13.87 21.81
N THR A 5 17.55 -13.16 22.63
CA THR A 5 18.86 -13.62 23.11
C THR A 5 18.68 -14.63 24.24
N ASN A 6 19.77 -15.33 24.61
CA ASN A 6 19.73 -16.25 25.73
C ASN A 6 19.34 -15.55 27.04
N GLU A 7 19.79 -14.33 27.23
CA GLU A 7 19.44 -13.54 28.41
C GLU A 7 17.97 -13.18 28.43
N GLU A 8 17.44 -12.80 27.28
CA GLU A 8 16.02 -12.46 27.13
C GLU A 8 15.16 -13.71 27.35
N PHE A 9 15.60 -14.84 26.84
CA PHE A 9 14.91 -16.11 27.03
C PHE A 9 14.86 -16.50 28.51
N LYS A 10 15.99 -16.36 29.21
CA LYS A 10 16.05 -16.63 30.67
C LYS A 10 15.10 -15.69 31.42
N LYS A 11 15.03 -14.45 31.01
CA LYS A 11 14.14 -13.46 31.60
C LYS A 11 12.68 -13.85 31.40
N ILE A 12 12.33 -14.28 30.22
CA ILE A 12 10.99 -14.73 29.86
C ILE A 12 10.62 -15.99 30.65
N SER A 13 11.57 -16.88 30.86
CA SER A 13 11.37 -18.14 31.61
C SER A 13 11.19 -17.93 33.10
N SER A 14 11.62 -16.79 33.62
CA SER A 14 11.48 -16.48 35.03
C SER A 14 10.00 -16.28 35.38
N THR A 15 9.52 -16.99 36.38
CA THR A 15 8.10 -17.07 36.71
C THR A 15 7.47 -15.72 37.05
N GLU A 16 8.20 -14.87 37.75
CA GLU A 16 7.69 -13.57 38.18
C GLU A 16 7.59 -12.57 37.04
N THR A 17 8.49 -12.73 36.04
CA THR A 17 8.59 -11.80 34.94
C THR A 17 7.91 -12.29 33.67
N ALA A 18 7.41 -13.54 33.65
CA ALA A 18 6.76 -14.11 32.48
C ALA A 18 5.58 -13.26 32.01
N LYS A 19 4.76 -12.79 32.95
CA LYS A 19 3.62 -11.91 32.66
C LYS A 19 4.08 -10.56 32.11
N GLU A 20 5.11 -10.01 32.73
CA GLU A 20 5.67 -8.72 32.30
C GLU A 20 6.29 -8.82 30.93
N ALA A 21 7.03 -9.92 30.68
CA ALA A 21 7.62 -10.18 29.36
C ALA A 21 6.53 -10.29 28.29
N TRP A 22 5.46 -10.99 28.59
CA TRP A 22 4.33 -11.14 27.66
C TRP A 22 3.71 -9.77 27.34
N ILE A 23 3.50 -8.94 28.35
CA ILE A 23 2.96 -7.60 28.16
C ILE A 23 3.87 -6.75 27.28
N VAL A 24 5.18 -6.81 27.51
CA VAL A 24 6.16 -6.08 26.70
C VAL A 24 6.13 -6.57 25.26
N LEU A 25 6.11 -7.88 25.03
CA LEU A 25 6.04 -8.44 23.68
C LEU A 25 4.77 -8.02 22.96
N GLN A 26 3.65 -8.01 23.68
CA GLN A 26 2.36 -7.61 23.14
C GLN A 26 2.37 -6.14 22.76
N LYS A 27 2.89 -5.27 23.62
CA LYS A 27 3.01 -3.83 23.32
C LYS A 27 3.93 -3.57 22.15
N THR A 28 5.03 -4.32 22.05
CA THR A 28 5.97 -4.18 20.93
C THR A 28 5.28 -4.59 19.63
N TYR A 29 4.54 -5.68 19.63
CA TYR A 29 3.80 -6.14 18.47
C TYR A 29 2.75 -5.11 18.05
N GLU A 30 1.98 -4.59 18.99
CA GLU A 30 0.97 -3.56 18.73
C GLU A 30 1.58 -2.28 18.18
N GLY A 31 2.72 -1.87 18.73
CA GLY A 31 3.45 -0.71 18.24
C GLY A 31 3.92 -0.89 16.80
N THR A 32 4.44 -2.07 16.48
CA THR A 32 4.87 -2.39 15.11
C THR A 32 3.68 -2.38 14.15
N LYS A 33 2.57 -2.94 14.56
CA LYS A 33 1.34 -2.94 13.78
C LYS A 33 0.84 -1.51 13.54
N THR A 34 0.87 -0.68 14.56
CA THR A 34 0.45 0.73 14.46
C THR A 34 1.30 1.50 13.47
N VAL A 35 2.62 1.31 13.48
CA VAL A 35 3.52 1.96 12.53
C VAL A 35 3.21 1.50 11.11
N LYS A 36 3.02 0.20 10.93
CA LYS A 36 2.67 -0.39 9.63
C LYS A 36 1.34 0.17 9.10
N ASP A 37 0.33 0.23 9.96
CA ASP A 37 -0.99 0.77 9.60
C ASP A 37 -0.90 2.24 9.22
N SER A 38 -0.08 3.02 9.92
CA SER A 38 0.14 4.44 9.61
C SER A 38 0.80 4.62 8.25
N LYS A 39 1.80 3.81 7.94
CA LYS A 39 2.46 3.83 6.63
C LYS A 39 1.51 3.46 5.52
N LEU A 40 0.71 2.43 5.76
CA LEU A 40 -0.28 1.97 4.79
C LEU A 40 -1.34 3.05 4.54
N GLN A 41 -1.80 3.72 5.59
CA GLN A 41 -2.76 4.81 5.46
C GLN A 41 -2.22 5.96 4.62
N ARG A 42 -0.95 6.30 4.78
CA ARG A 42 -0.31 7.33 3.94
C ARG A 42 -0.25 6.91 2.48
N LEU A 43 0.04 5.64 2.23
CA LEU A 43 0.08 5.11 0.86
C LEU A 43 -1.30 5.13 0.22
N ILE A 44 -2.33 4.77 0.97
CA ILE A 44 -3.71 4.81 0.51
C ILE A 44 -4.10 6.25 0.15
N THR A 45 -3.77 7.20 1.02
CA THR A 45 -4.02 8.62 0.77
C THR A 45 -3.28 9.08 -0.48
N SER A 46 -2.01 8.70 -0.64
CA SER A 46 -1.24 9.03 -1.84
C SER A 46 -1.87 8.44 -3.09
N PHE A 47 -2.36 7.21 -3.00
CA PHE A 47 -3.05 6.56 -4.12
C PHE A 47 -4.32 7.32 -4.51
N GLU A 48 -5.08 7.77 -3.53
CA GLU A 48 -6.32 8.52 -3.77
C GLU A 48 -6.06 9.89 -4.38
N GLU A 49 -4.98 10.54 -3.98
CA GLU A 49 -4.65 11.91 -4.39
C GLU A 49 -3.85 12.01 -5.68
N ILE A 50 -3.15 10.95 -6.07
CA ILE A 50 -2.28 11.01 -7.24
C ILE A 50 -3.09 11.24 -8.52
N LYS A 51 -2.58 12.15 -9.36
CA LYS A 51 -3.13 12.39 -10.69
C LYS A 51 -2.01 12.88 -11.60
N MET A 52 -2.21 12.68 -12.89
CA MET A 52 -1.25 13.12 -13.89
C MET A 52 -1.36 14.62 -14.08
N GLU A 53 -0.23 15.31 -14.00
CA GLU A 53 -0.18 16.76 -14.26
C GLU A 53 -0.30 17.03 -15.76
N GLU A 54 -0.67 18.27 -16.10
CA GLU A 54 -0.89 18.64 -17.50
C GLU A 54 0.34 18.50 -18.39
N ASP A 55 1.51 18.77 -17.83
CA ASP A 55 2.79 18.69 -18.54
C ASP A 55 3.57 17.42 -18.23
N GLU A 56 3.00 16.53 -17.47
CA GLU A 56 3.66 15.29 -17.07
C GLU A 56 3.53 14.23 -18.16
N LEU A 57 4.58 13.44 -18.34
CA LEU A 57 4.52 12.27 -19.24
C LEU A 57 3.80 11.13 -18.52
N PHE A 58 3.07 10.34 -19.29
CA PHE A 58 2.35 9.19 -18.75
C PHE A 58 3.29 8.23 -18.02
N ASP A 59 4.47 7.98 -18.58
CA ASP A 59 5.44 7.08 -17.95
C ASP A 59 5.88 7.55 -16.58
N GLU A 60 6.03 8.86 -16.41
CA GLU A 60 6.39 9.45 -15.11
C GLU A 60 5.26 9.27 -14.09
N PHE A 61 4.03 9.53 -14.50
CA PHE A 61 2.87 9.33 -13.66
C PHE A 61 2.71 7.85 -13.27
N TYR A 62 2.81 6.97 -14.26
CA TYR A 62 2.64 5.54 -14.04
C TYR A 62 3.72 4.97 -13.12
N ALA A 63 4.94 5.46 -13.24
CA ALA A 63 6.03 5.06 -12.34
C ALA A 63 5.72 5.42 -10.88
N LYS A 64 5.20 6.62 -10.65
CA LYS A 64 4.79 7.05 -9.30
C LYS A 64 3.66 6.16 -8.76
N LEU A 65 2.68 5.85 -9.60
CA LEU A 65 1.55 5.01 -9.22
C LEU A 65 2.03 3.60 -8.88
N LYS A 66 2.89 3.01 -9.71
CA LYS A 66 3.45 1.69 -9.46
C LYS A 66 4.27 1.65 -8.18
N ASP A 67 4.98 2.71 -7.88
CA ASP A 67 5.75 2.81 -6.64
C ASP A 67 4.82 2.73 -5.41
N ILE A 68 3.70 3.44 -5.45
CA ILE A 68 2.70 3.38 -4.38
C ILE A 68 2.14 1.95 -4.24
N VAL A 69 1.78 1.33 -5.36
CA VAL A 69 1.23 -0.03 -5.39
C VAL A 69 2.22 -1.04 -4.81
N ASN A 70 3.49 -0.95 -5.22
CA ASN A 70 4.53 -1.85 -4.75
C ASN A 70 4.83 -1.64 -3.26
N SER A 71 4.83 -0.39 -2.81
CA SER A 71 5.05 -0.09 -1.40
C SER A 71 3.92 -0.64 -0.53
N ALA A 72 2.68 -0.54 -0.99
CA ALA A 72 1.54 -1.13 -0.30
C ALA A 72 1.66 -2.67 -0.25
N PHE A 73 2.06 -3.28 -1.34
CA PHE A 73 2.28 -4.72 -1.40
C PHE A 73 3.33 -5.17 -0.38
N ASN A 74 4.41 -4.42 -0.26
CA ASN A 74 5.47 -4.71 0.72
C ASN A 74 4.97 -4.62 2.16
N LEU A 75 3.91 -3.86 2.40
CA LEU A 75 3.27 -3.78 3.71
C LEU A 75 2.12 -4.80 3.88
N GLY A 76 1.97 -5.70 2.93
CA GLY A 76 0.97 -6.77 3.01
C GLY A 76 -0.39 -6.43 2.42
N GLU A 77 -0.51 -5.30 1.73
CA GLU A 77 -1.78 -4.88 1.13
C GLU A 77 -1.67 -4.88 -0.38
N THR A 78 -2.47 -5.71 -1.04
CA THR A 78 -2.50 -5.79 -2.50
C THR A 78 -3.63 -4.91 -3.03
N ILE A 79 -3.27 -3.94 -3.88
CA ILE A 79 -4.27 -3.12 -4.56
C ILE A 79 -4.75 -3.88 -5.81
N PRO A 80 -6.05 -4.18 -5.92
CA PRO A 80 -6.55 -4.95 -7.07
C PRO A 80 -6.32 -4.23 -8.40
N GLU A 81 -6.01 -5.01 -9.42
CA GLU A 81 -5.78 -4.50 -10.78
C GLU A 81 -6.92 -3.59 -11.28
N PRO A 82 -8.20 -3.96 -11.11
CA PRO A 82 -9.29 -3.08 -11.56
C PRO A 82 -9.28 -1.71 -10.88
N MET A 83 -8.85 -1.61 -9.63
CA MET A 83 -8.73 -0.33 -8.94
C MET A 83 -7.61 0.52 -9.53
N ILE A 84 -6.50 -0.12 -9.89
CA ILE A 84 -5.37 0.56 -10.51
C ILE A 84 -5.79 1.13 -11.86
N VAL A 85 -6.46 0.33 -12.68
CA VAL A 85 -6.95 0.76 -14.00
C VAL A 85 -7.90 1.94 -13.87
N ARG A 86 -8.86 1.86 -12.94
CA ARG A 86 -9.80 2.97 -12.71
C ARG A 86 -9.07 4.23 -12.26
N LYS A 87 -8.07 4.08 -11.40
CA LYS A 87 -7.29 5.23 -10.94
C LYS A 87 -6.53 5.88 -12.08
N VAL A 88 -5.92 5.07 -12.95
CA VAL A 88 -5.24 5.58 -14.15
C VAL A 88 -6.21 6.39 -15.00
N LEU A 89 -7.36 5.83 -15.33
CA LEU A 89 -8.34 6.50 -16.19
C LEU A 89 -8.85 7.80 -15.59
N ARG A 90 -9.08 7.84 -14.28
CA ARG A 90 -9.56 9.04 -13.60
C ARG A 90 -8.49 10.11 -13.44
N SER A 91 -7.23 9.71 -13.50
CA SER A 91 -6.11 10.62 -13.22
C SER A 91 -5.57 11.29 -14.46
N LEU A 92 -6.00 10.87 -15.64
CA LEU A 92 -5.51 11.44 -16.90
C LEU A 92 -6.06 12.85 -17.13
N PRO A 93 -5.23 13.78 -17.67
CA PRO A 93 -5.69 15.11 -18.01
C PRO A 93 -6.73 15.08 -19.12
N GLU A 94 -7.41 16.21 -19.27
CA GLU A 94 -8.49 16.37 -20.26
C GLU A 94 -8.06 16.05 -21.69
N ARG A 95 -6.80 16.30 -22.02
CA ARG A 95 -6.25 15.97 -23.35
C ARG A 95 -6.37 14.50 -23.72
N PHE A 96 -6.59 13.61 -22.75
CA PHE A 96 -6.78 12.19 -23.00
C PHE A 96 -8.24 11.76 -23.05
N HIS A 97 -9.19 12.67 -22.81
CA HIS A 97 -10.62 12.32 -22.72
C HIS A 97 -11.16 11.67 -23.98
N ALA A 98 -10.78 12.17 -25.14
CA ALA A 98 -11.23 11.61 -26.40
C ALA A 98 -10.73 10.17 -26.56
N LYS A 99 -9.49 9.91 -26.18
CA LYS A 99 -8.90 8.56 -26.22
C LYS A 99 -9.60 7.63 -25.25
N ILE A 100 -9.91 8.10 -24.03
CA ILE A 100 -10.62 7.30 -23.04
C ILE A 100 -12.01 6.95 -23.54
N THR A 101 -12.72 7.89 -24.11
CA THR A 101 -14.04 7.68 -24.67
C THR A 101 -14.01 6.66 -25.80
N ALA A 102 -13.03 6.74 -26.66
CA ALA A 102 -12.85 5.80 -27.77
C ALA A 102 -12.59 4.38 -27.26
N ILE A 103 -11.76 4.24 -26.23
CA ILE A 103 -11.46 2.94 -25.62
C ILE A 103 -12.71 2.34 -24.98
N LYS A 104 -13.49 3.14 -24.25
CA LYS A 104 -14.73 2.70 -23.63
C LYS A 104 -15.75 2.23 -24.68
N TYR A 105 -15.87 2.99 -25.76
CA TYR A 105 -16.78 2.65 -26.85
C TYR A 105 -16.37 1.36 -27.51
N TYR A 106 -15.08 1.21 -27.81
CA TYR A 106 -14.52 -0.01 -28.41
C TYR A 106 -14.80 -1.23 -27.54
N ASN A 107 -14.53 -1.12 -26.22
CA ASN A 107 -14.75 -2.22 -25.30
C ASN A 107 -16.24 -2.61 -25.23
N ARG A 108 -17.13 -1.61 -25.27
CA ARG A 108 -18.57 -1.87 -25.27
C ARG A 108 -19.03 -2.63 -26.51
N MET A 109 -18.44 -2.33 -27.66
CA MET A 109 -18.80 -2.98 -28.91
C MET A 109 -18.26 -4.40 -29.02
N TYR A 110 -17.05 -4.64 -28.54
CA TYR A 110 -16.35 -5.90 -28.85
C TYR A 110 -16.17 -6.82 -27.66
N PHE A 111 -16.39 -6.36 -26.45
CA PHE A 111 -16.12 -7.14 -25.24
C PHE A 111 -17.28 -7.16 -24.25
N GLN A 112 -18.47 -6.98 -24.69
CA GLN A 112 -19.63 -7.10 -23.82
C GLN A 112 -19.81 -8.50 -23.29
#